data_d11a6f94fa6834cf8360826c607db11c
#
_entry.id   d11a6f94fa6834cf8360826c607db11c
#
_cell.length_a   1.000
_cell.length_b   1.000
_cell.length_c   1.000
_cell.angle_alpha   90.00
_cell.angle_beta   90.00
_cell.angle_gamma   90.00
#
_symmetry.space_group_name_H-M   'P 1'
#
loop_
_entity.id
_entity.type
_entity.pdbx_description
1 polymer ?
#
loop_
_entity_poly.entity_id
_entity_poly.type
_entity_poly.pdbx_seq_one_letter_code
_entity_poly.pdbx_strand_id
1 'polypeptide(L)'
;MSTTVLSLNDVSVRRGERVILGPLNFAIAQGERWVVLGPNGAGKSTLLQILATKMFPTQGVVRVLDKQMGMVDLFELRTRIGICGSVIAEDIPYEETVKDVVLTAAYAILGRWNEDYDLWDESRAMALLTTFGVRELGD
;
A
#
# COMPACT_ATOMS: atom_id res chain seq x y z
N MET A 1 -20.45 -17.23 3.86
CA MET A 1 -19.00 -17.53 3.90
C MET A 1 -18.25 -16.21 3.84
N SER A 2 -17.35 -16.00 4.75
CA SER A 2 -16.56 -14.76 4.76
C SER A 2 -15.46 -14.87 3.71
N THR A 3 -15.37 -13.88 2.81
CA THR A 3 -14.36 -13.84 1.75
C THR A 3 -13.01 -13.45 2.34
N THR A 4 -11.98 -14.26 2.14
CA THR A 4 -10.62 -13.91 2.53
C THR A 4 -10.09 -12.81 1.62
N VAL A 5 -9.67 -11.69 2.18
CA VAL A 5 -9.11 -10.56 1.44
C VAL A 5 -7.59 -10.55 1.45
N LEU A 6 -6.99 -11.25 2.42
CA LEU A 6 -5.54 -11.33 2.56
C LEU A 6 -5.15 -12.66 3.22
N SER A 7 -4.13 -13.32 2.71
CA SER A 7 -3.56 -14.50 3.35
C SER A 7 -2.04 -14.59 3.19
N LEU A 8 -1.39 -15.05 4.24
CA LEU A 8 0.03 -15.37 4.31
C LEU A 8 0.19 -16.85 4.62
N ASN A 9 1.02 -17.54 3.85
CA ASN A 9 1.37 -18.94 4.08
C ASN A 9 2.90 -19.06 4.10
N ASP A 10 3.44 -19.40 5.26
CA ASP A 10 4.86 -19.53 5.55
C ASP A 10 5.72 -18.34 5.10
N VAL A 11 5.16 -17.14 5.24
CA VAL A 11 5.78 -15.91 4.79
C VAL A 11 6.90 -15.51 5.73
N SER A 12 8.10 -15.36 5.18
CA SER A 12 9.24 -14.84 5.91
C SER A 12 10.06 -13.85 5.08
N VAL A 13 10.76 -12.97 5.78
CA VAL A 13 11.72 -12.03 5.21
C VAL A 13 13.07 -12.21 5.88
N ARG A 14 14.10 -12.33 5.05
CA ARG A 14 15.51 -12.44 5.50
C ARG A 14 16.35 -11.35 4.87
N ARG A 15 17.34 -10.88 5.62
CA ARG A 15 18.45 -10.06 5.12
C ARG A 15 19.75 -10.78 5.43
N GLY A 16 20.38 -11.35 4.41
CA GLY A 16 21.47 -12.28 4.59
C GLY A 16 21.04 -13.46 5.46
N GLU A 17 21.73 -13.72 6.54
CA GLU A 17 21.39 -14.82 7.46
C GLU A 17 20.34 -14.44 8.52
N ARG A 18 20.04 -13.16 8.68
CA ARG A 18 19.09 -12.69 9.70
C ARG A 18 17.65 -12.78 9.21
N VAL A 19 16.80 -13.42 10.01
CA VAL A 19 15.34 -13.37 9.85
C VAL A 19 14.82 -12.04 10.39
N ILE A 20 14.19 -11.25 9.53
CA ILE A 20 13.57 -9.96 9.87
C ILE A 20 12.11 -10.17 10.29
N LEU A 21 11.42 -11.11 9.63
CA LEU A 21 10.01 -11.39 9.83
C LEU A 21 9.70 -12.85 9.54
N GLY A 22 8.83 -13.46 10.32
CA GLY A 22 8.23 -14.78 10.06
C GLY A 22 8.97 -15.97 10.65
N PRO A 23 8.52 -17.21 10.28
CA PRO A 23 7.43 -17.45 9.31
C PRO A 23 6.06 -17.06 9.87
N LEU A 24 5.22 -16.49 9.01
CA LEU A 24 3.88 -16.04 9.34
C LEU A 24 2.82 -16.79 8.55
N ASN A 25 1.78 -17.20 9.26
CA ASN A 25 0.62 -17.89 8.73
C ASN A 25 -0.64 -17.26 9.32
N PHE A 26 -1.40 -16.52 8.51
CA PHE A 26 -2.71 -16.01 8.90
C PHE A 26 -3.52 -15.60 7.68
N ALA A 27 -4.81 -15.40 7.89
CA ALA A 27 -5.72 -14.86 6.88
C ALA A 27 -6.62 -13.80 7.50
N ILE A 28 -6.96 -12.79 6.71
CA ILE A 28 -7.87 -11.71 7.07
C ILE A 28 -9.10 -11.81 6.16
N ALA A 29 -10.26 -11.83 6.77
CA ALA A 29 -11.53 -11.85 6.07
C ALA A 29 -12.05 -10.44 5.79
N GLN A 30 -12.93 -10.33 4.80
CA GLN A 30 -13.60 -9.08 4.49
C GLN A 30 -14.35 -8.53 5.71
N GLY A 31 -14.15 -7.25 6.00
CA GLY A 31 -14.77 -6.55 7.13
C GLY A 31 -14.01 -6.67 8.45
N GLU A 32 -12.99 -7.52 8.55
CA GLU A 32 -12.15 -7.57 9.74
C GLU A 32 -11.23 -6.35 9.86
N ARG A 33 -10.91 -5.99 11.09
CA ARG A 33 -9.98 -4.93 11.45
C ARG A 33 -8.92 -5.51 12.36
N TRP A 34 -7.66 -5.39 11.93
CA TRP A 34 -6.53 -5.96 12.63
C TRP A 34 -5.58 -4.87 13.14
N VAL A 35 -5.00 -5.11 14.28
CA VAL A 35 -3.94 -4.29 14.86
C VAL A 35 -2.69 -5.14 14.99
N VAL A 36 -1.57 -4.61 14.52
CA VAL A 36 -0.26 -5.26 14.62
C VAL A 36 0.53 -4.59 15.74
N LEU A 37 0.81 -5.33 16.80
CA LEU A 37 1.55 -4.85 17.97
C LEU A 37 2.89 -5.58 18.09
N GLY A 38 3.88 -4.88 18.58
CA GLY A 38 5.19 -5.43 18.85
C GLY A 38 6.24 -4.34 19.13
N PRO A 39 7.41 -4.70 19.65
CA PRO A 39 8.49 -3.75 19.91
C PRO A 39 9.04 -3.17 18.61
N ASN A 40 9.81 -2.08 18.73
CA ASN A 40 10.56 -1.54 17.60
C ASN A 40 11.55 -2.58 17.07
N GLY A 41 11.61 -2.71 15.74
CA GLY A 41 12.45 -3.72 15.09
C GLY A 41 11.84 -5.13 15.01
N ALA A 42 10.58 -5.32 15.42
CA ALA A 42 9.89 -6.62 15.32
C ALA A 42 9.47 -6.99 13.88
N GLY A 43 9.60 -6.08 12.91
CA GLY A 43 9.22 -6.32 11.52
C GLY A 43 7.81 -5.82 11.14
N LYS A 44 7.16 -5.03 12.00
CA LYS A 44 5.81 -4.50 11.73
C LYS A 44 5.72 -3.72 10.41
N SER A 45 6.65 -2.78 10.18
CA SER A 45 6.68 -1.99 8.94
C SER A 45 6.97 -2.87 7.72
N THR A 46 7.84 -3.87 7.87
CA THR A 46 8.13 -4.87 6.82
C THR A 46 6.87 -5.66 6.47
N LEU A 47 6.12 -6.10 7.48
CA LEU A 47 4.84 -6.78 7.26
C LEU A 47 3.87 -5.89 6.49
N LEU A 48 3.67 -4.64 6.92
CA LEU A 48 2.75 -3.72 6.24
C LEU A 48 3.16 -3.44 4.78
N GLN A 49 4.45 -3.34 4.48
CA GLN A 49 4.93 -3.21 3.10
C GLN A 49 4.61 -4.44 2.24
N ILE A 50 4.70 -5.64 2.80
CA ILE A 50 4.31 -6.87 2.11
C ILE A 50 2.80 -6.87 1.85
N LEU A 51 1.99 -6.56 2.88
CA LEU A 51 0.52 -6.53 2.77
C LEU A 51 0.04 -5.48 1.76
N ALA A 52 0.77 -4.38 1.64
CA ALA A 52 0.53 -3.33 0.65
C ALA A 52 1.13 -3.64 -0.74
N THR A 53 1.68 -4.83 -0.94
CA THR A 53 2.35 -5.29 -2.18
C THR A 53 3.56 -4.45 -2.61
N LYS A 54 4.12 -3.67 -1.71
CA LYS A 54 5.31 -2.84 -1.97
C LYS A 54 6.62 -3.61 -1.85
N MET A 55 6.59 -4.74 -1.15
CA MET A 55 7.75 -5.59 -0.90
C MET A 55 7.38 -7.06 -1.07
N PHE A 56 8.24 -7.83 -1.72
CA PHE A 56 8.10 -9.27 -1.81
C PHE A 56 8.69 -9.96 -0.56
N PRO A 57 8.08 -11.05 -0.07
CA PRO A 57 8.70 -11.88 0.94
C PRO A 57 9.90 -12.64 0.34
N THR A 58 10.82 -13.07 1.21
CA THR A 58 11.92 -13.96 0.80
C THR A 58 11.42 -15.38 0.56
N GLN A 59 10.43 -15.81 1.34
CA GLN A 59 9.80 -17.12 1.24
C GLN A 59 8.30 -17.02 1.56
N GLY A 60 7.55 -18.02 1.12
CA GLY A 60 6.13 -18.14 1.36
C GLY A 60 5.26 -17.51 0.29
N VAL A 61 3.96 -17.59 0.48
CA VAL A 61 2.95 -17.14 -0.47
C VAL A 61 2.08 -16.08 0.18
N VAL A 62 1.97 -14.94 -0.50
CA VAL A 62 1.07 -13.84 -0.13
C VAL A 62 -0.03 -13.74 -1.17
N ARG A 63 -1.27 -13.71 -0.71
CA ARG A 63 -2.44 -13.44 -1.54
C ARG A 63 -3.15 -12.19 -1.03
N VAL A 64 -3.48 -11.28 -1.93
CA VAL A 64 -4.22 -10.06 -1.65
C VAL A 64 -5.35 -9.96 -2.65
N LEU A 65 -6.59 -9.79 -2.18
CA LEU A 65 -7.80 -9.71 -3.00
C LEU A 65 -7.89 -10.88 -4.02
N ASP A 66 -7.68 -12.12 -3.53
CA ASP A 66 -7.64 -13.37 -4.31
C ASP A 66 -6.50 -13.48 -5.34
N LYS A 67 -5.60 -12.51 -5.40
CA LYS A 67 -4.45 -12.49 -6.31
C LYS A 67 -3.19 -12.87 -5.58
N GLN A 68 -2.42 -13.80 -6.15
CA GLN A 68 -1.12 -14.18 -5.60
C GLN A 68 -0.04 -13.22 -6.08
N MET A 69 0.72 -12.67 -5.14
CA MET A 69 1.90 -11.85 -5.45
C MET A 69 2.91 -12.65 -6.27
N GLY A 70 3.44 -12.03 -7.32
CA GLY A 70 4.36 -12.67 -8.28
C GLY A 70 3.70 -13.41 -9.44
N MET A 71 2.37 -13.58 -9.43
CA MET A 71 1.60 -14.24 -10.49
C MET A 71 0.66 -13.29 -11.25
N VAL A 72 0.60 -12.02 -10.84
CA VAL A 72 -0.31 -11.01 -11.40
C VAL A 72 0.39 -9.67 -11.53
N ASP A 73 -0.18 -8.78 -12.35
CA ASP A 73 0.26 -7.41 -12.41
C ASP A 73 -0.09 -6.69 -11.08
N LEU A 74 0.97 -6.27 -10.36
CA LEU A 74 0.82 -5.58 -9.10
C LEU A 74 0.34 -4.12 -9.27
N PHE A 75 0.52 -3.52 -10.44
CA PHE A 75 0.04 -2.16 -10.69
C PHE A 75 -1.48 -2.09 -10.57
N GLU A 76 -2.20 -2.98 -11.25
CA GLU A 76 -3.65 -3.06 -11.16
C GLU A 76 -4.12 -3.37 -9.73
N LEU A 77 -3.43 -4.28 -9.05
CA LEU A 77 -3.76 -4.64 -7.67
C LEU A 77 -3.57 -3.46 -6.70
N ARG A 78 -2.50 -2.69 -6.85
CA ARG A 78 -2.17 -1.55 -5.99
C ARG A 78 -3.20 -0.44 -6.02
N THR A 79 -3.88 -0.22 -7.13
CA THR A 79 -4.97 0.78 -7.22
C THR A 79 -6.15 0.48 -6.29
N ARG A 80 -6.24 -0.77 -5.80
CA ARG A 80 -7.27 -1.24 -4.87
C ARG A 80 -6.83 -1.29 -3.42
N ILE A 81 -5.58 -0.91 -3.14
CA ILE A 81 -4.98 -0.96 -1.80
C ILE A 81 -4.61 0.45 -1.37
N GLY A 82 -5.21 0.91 -0.26
CA GLY A 82 -4.81 2.15 0.38
C GLY A 82 -3.72 1.90 1.44
N ILE A 83 -2.69 2.74 1.44
CA ILE A 83 -1.66 2.74 2.49
C ILE A 83 -1.36 4.18 2.89
N CYS A 84 -1.18 4.42 4.18
CA CYS A 84 -0.75 5.71 4.70
C CYS A 84 0.28 5.52 5.82
N GLY A 85 1.11 6.52 6.02
CA GLY A 85 2.15 6.51 7.06
C GLY A 85 3.48 7.08 6.57
N SER A 86 4.44 7.19 7.47
CA SER A 86 5.78 7.75 7.18
C SER A 86 6.50 7.04 6.03
N VAL A 87 6.31 5.73 5.91
CA VAL A 87 6.92 4.93 4.82
C VAL A 87 6.52 5.42 3.43
N ILE A 88 5.30 5.94 3.29
CA ILE A 88 4.83 6.53 2.02
C ILE A 88 5.34 7.94 1.85
N ALA A 89 5.37 8.72 2.93
CA ALA A 89 5.80 10.11 2.89
C ALA A 89 7.26 10.25 2.40
N GLU A 90 8.12 9.29 2.73
CA GLU A 90 9.51 9.25 2.29
C GLU A 90 9.66 8.96 0.78
N ASP A 91 8.68 8.28 0.19
CA ASP A 91 8.67 7.94 -1.24
C ASP A 91 8.09 9.05 -2.13
N ILE A 92 7.42 10.07 -1.56
CA ILE A 92 6.84 11.18 -2.31
C ILE A 92 7.97 12.12 -2.75
N PRO A 93 8.10 12.44 -4.07
CA PRO A 93 9.07 13.40 -4.54
C PRO A 93 8.88 14.76 -3.87
N TYR A 94 9.95 15.36 -3.41
CA TYR A 94 9.90 16.60 -2.60
C TYR A 94 9.28 17.80 -3.33
N GLU A 95 9.39 17.83 -4.67
CA GLU A 95 8.89 18.93 -5.50
C GLU A 95 7.43 18.76 -5.97
N GLU A 96 6.79 17.62 -5.60
CA GLU A 96 5.40 17.37 -5.99
C GLU A 96 4.42 18.29 -5.27
N THR A 97 3.44 18.80 -6.00
CA THR A 97 2.35 19.54 -5.39
C THR A 97 1.41 18.61 -4.62
N VAL A 98 0.75 19.14 -3.61
CA VAL A 98 -0.24 18.35 -2.82
C VAL A 98 -1.35 17.82 -3.72
N LYS A 99 -1.79 18.60 -4.70
CA LYS A 99 -2.79 18.19 -5.69
C LYS A 99 -2.29 17.00 -6.53
N ASP A 100 -1.06 17.07 -7.03
CA ASP A 100 -0.50 16.00 -7.86
C ASP A 100 -0.29 14.71 -7.07
N VAL A 101 0.12 14.79 -5.81
CA VAL A 101 0.21 13.61 -4.92
C VAL A 101 -1.16 12.93 -4.76
N VAL A 102 -2.22 13.71 -4.52
CA VAL A 102 -3.57 13.15 -4.37
C VAL A 102 -4.10 12.59 -5.70
N LEU A 103 -3.83 13.29 -6.80
CA LEU A 103 -4.27 12.91 -8.14
C LEU A 103 -3.61 11.58 -8.58
N THR A 104 -2.30 11.46 -8.44
CA THR A 104 -1.54 10.27 -8.83
C THR A 104 -1.82 9.06 -7.95
N ALA A 105 -2.24 9.28 -6.70
CA ALA A 105 -2.60 8.20 -5.77
C ALA A 105 -3.75 7.32 -6.29
N ALA A 106 -4.66 7.86 -7.11
CA ALA A 106 -5.74 7.08 -7.72
C ALA A 106 -5.21 5.94 -8.62
N TYR A 107 -4.01 6.10 -9.14
CA TYR A 107 -3.32 5.14 -10.00
C TYR A 107 -2.19 4.40 -9.29
N ALA A 108 -2.10 4.55 -7.96
CA ALA A 108 -1.03 3.99 -7.12
C ALA A 108 0.39 4.42 -7.55
N ILE A 109 0.51 5.60 -8.12
CA ILE A 109 1.76 6.22 -8.55
C ILE A 109 2.15 7.30 -7.53
N LEU A 110 3.43 7.42 -7.25
CA LEU A 110 4.00 8.49 -6.44
C LEU A 110 4.78 9.44 -7.36
N GLY A 111 4.27 10.66 -7.49
CA GLY A 111 4.82 11.68 -8.38
C GLY A 111 4.19 11.68 -9.77
N ARG A 112 4.00 12.89 -10.30
CA ARG A 112 3.43 13.12 -11.62
C ARG A 112 4.51 12.99 -12.68
N TRP A 113 4.30 12.08 -13.61
CA TRP A 113 5.14 11.92 -14.80
C TRP A 113 4.45 12.58 -16.01
N ASN A 114 4.53 12.00 -17.18
CA ASN A 114 3.92 12.51 -18.41
C ASN A 114 2.51 11.97 -18.69
N GLU A 115 1.79 11.52 -17.64
CA GLU A 115 0.41 11.05 -17.80
C GLU A 115 -0.56 12.23 -17.97
N ASP A 116 -1.53 12.03 -18.84
CA ASP A 116 -2.65 12.94 -18.99
C ASP A 116 -3.77 12.54 -18.01
N TYR A 117 -4.11 13.45 -17.12
CA TYR A 117 -5.23 13.31 -16.20
C TYR A 117 -6.42 14.11 -16.72
N ASP A 118 -7.60 13.52 -16.65
CA ASP A 118 -8.81 14.18 -17.12
C ASP A 118 -9.43 15.10 -16.03
N LEU A 119 -10.46 15.83 -16.44
CA LEU A 119 -11.19 16.74 -15.54
C LEU A 119 -11.86 16.00 -14.36
N TRP A 120 -12.17 14.72 -14.51
CA TRP A 120 -12.77 13.92 -13.45
C TRP A 120 -11.73 13.58 -12.40
N ASP A 121 -10.52 13.24 -12.80
CA ASP A 121 -9.40 13.00 -11.90
C ASP A 121 -9.08 14.24 -11.06
N GLU A 122 -8.98 15.40 -11.71
CA GLU A 122 -8.74 16.68 -11.02
C GLU A 122 -9.88 17.04 -10.07
N SER A 123 -11.13 16.90 -10.51
CA SER A 123 -12.30 17.18 -9.68
C SER A 123 -12.34 16.25 -8.46
N ARG A 124 -11.98 14.98 -8.62
CA ARG A 124 -11.90 14.01 -7.53
C ARG A 124 -10.81 14.37 -6.53
N ALA A 125 -9.63 14.74 -7.00
CA ALA A 125 -8.53 15.17 -6.14
C ALA A 125 -8.94 16.40 -5.32
N MET A 126 -9.52 17.44 -5.95
CA MET A 126 -9.99 18.64 -5.25
C MET A 126 -11.12 18.35 -4.27
N ALA A 127 -12.01 17.42 -4.57
CA ALA A 127 -13.07 17.01 -3.66
C ALA A 127 -12.50 16.32 -2.40
N LEU A 128 -11.46 15.47 -2.57
CA LEU A 128 -10.76 14.86 -1.44
C LEU A 128 -10.04 15.88 -0.57
N LEU A 129 -9.30 16.82 -1.16
CA LEU A 129 -8.65 17.92 -0.43
C LEU A 129 -9.67 18.75 0.36
N THR A 130 -10.84 19.02 -0.25
CA THR A 130 -11.93 19.71 0.43
C THR A 130 -12.46 18.91 1.63
N THR A 131 -12.64 17.61 1.45
CA THR A 131 -13.13 16.70 2.52
C THR A 131 -12.17 16.65 3.70
N PHE A 132 -10.86 16.71 3.45
CA PHE A 132 -9.84 16.77 4.49
C PHE A 132 -9.57 18.19 5.03
N GLY A 133 -10.26 19.21 4.52
CA GLY A 133 -10.12 20.59 4.99
C GLY A 133 -8.80 21.27 4.60
N VAL A 134 -8.18 20.81 3.53
CA VAL A 134 -6.88 21.31 3.03
C VAL A 134 -6.94 21.73 1.55
N ARG A 135 -8.11 22.18 1.12
CA ARG A 135 -8.34 22.58 -0.30
C ARG A 135 -7.35 23.63 -0.78
N GLU A 136 -6.97 24.56 0.10
CA GLU A 136 -6.03 25.64 -0.19
C GLU A 136 -4.62 25.14 -0.57
N LEU A 137 -4.30 23.90 -0.27
CA LEU A 137 -3.03 23.28 -0.67
C LEU A 137 -3.09 22.66 -2.08
N GLY A 138 -4.21 22.77 -2.76
CA GLY A 138 -4.43 22.19 -4.08
C GLY A 138 -4.15 23.13 -5.26
N ASP A 139 -3.82 24.39 -5.00
CA ASP A 139 -3.57 25.41 -6.01
C ASP A 139 -2.09 25.72 -6.14
#